data_75510d1a30306e0089b250d81689d0a6
#
_entry.id   75510d1a30306e0089b250d81689d0a6
#
_cell.length_a   1.000
_cell.length_b   1.000
_cell.length_c   1.000
_cell.angle_alpha   90.00
_cell.angle_beta   90.00
_cell.angle_gamma   90.00
#
_symmetry.space_group_name_H-M   'P 1'
#
loop_
_entity.id
_entity.type
_entity.pdbx_description
1 polymer ?
#
loop_
_entity_poly.entity_id
_entity_poly.type
_entity_poly.pdbx_seq_one_letter_code
_entity_poly.pdbx_strand_id
1 'polypeptide(L)'
;MNFFKALFGSKPKTPEEDKKETEEHNFDVLKYDGKQAMMQGNAEYAVKCLTHALKIKDDPETRDYLSQALIRQGDLLMAYEHLQKLAETEPDNVKIYIRMANVAYMMEDYNAMSNACEKAMLVDKDMPELMYLYAQACIGLKDSSNAVAMLTKAINLREDYGDAYLLRGETLLADGKLDDAAEDVAWLMERYSETEEVLMLNGRLEKAKGDSDRAMATFNSVIELNPFSIDAYRERAAIKLEQGDKEGHDEDMKKIQEMTPENDEEDIEEKTRQAYKNSNPFG
;
A
#
# COMPACT_ATOMS: atom_id res chain seq x y z
N MET A 1 3.64 49.93 -53.95
CA MET A 1 4.92 49.72 -53.27
C MET A 1 4.65 49.05 -51.93
N ASN A 2 4.85 47.70 -51.82
CA ASN A 2 4.35 46.87 -50.72
C ASN A 2 5.49 46.44 -49.83
N PHE A 3 6.01 47.34 -48.99
CA PHE A 3 7.07 47.01 -48.04
C PHE A 3 6.53 46.41 -46.72
N PHE A 4 5.25 46.58 -46.43
CA PHE A 4 4.61 46.08 -45.19
C PHE A 4 4.08 44.64 -45.28
N LYS A 5 4.02 44.04 -46.49
CA LYS A 5 3.61 42.62 -46.66
C LYS A 5 4.71 41.59 -46.45
N ALA A 6 5.94 42.02 -46.37
CA ALA A 6 7.10 41.14 -46.21
C ALA A 6 7.50 40.88 -44.74
N LEU A 7 6.94 41.65 -43.79
CA LEU A 7 7.33 41.54 -42.37
C LEU A 7 6.37 40.71 -41.49
N PHE A 8 5.16 40.33 -41.97
CA PHE A 8 4.18 39.54 -41.21
C PHE A 8 3.46 38.45 -42.02
N GLY A 9 4.03 38.07 -43.17
CA GLY A 9 3.50 36.97 -43.96
C GLY A 9 4.05 35.63 -43.48
N SER A 10 3.43 35.04 -42.43
CA SER A 10 3.58 33.58 -42.22
C SER A 10 3.12 32.86 -43.50
N LYS A 11 3.96 31.99 -44.07
CA LYS A 11 3.54 31.14 -45.20
C LYS A 11 2.24 30.46 -44.82
N PRO A 12 1.25 30.35 -45.75
CA PRO A 12 0.07 29.56 -45.48
C PRO A 12 0.50 28.15 -45.09
N LYS A 13 0.03 27.68 -43.93
CA LYS A 13 0.31 26.33 -43.44
C LYS A 13 -0.27 25.30 -44.40
N THR A 14 0.41 24.18 -44.55
CA THR A 14 -0.15 23.04 -45.29
C THR A 14 -1.26 22.37 -44.45
N PRO A 15 -2.20 21.64 -45.07
CA PRO A 15 -3.22 20.91 -44.33
C PRO A 15 -2.64 19.92 -43.30
N GLU A 16 -1.43 19.41 -43.51
CA GLU A 16 -0.72 18.53 -42.60
C GLU A 16 -0.16 19.30 -41.40
N GLU A 17 0.35 20.50 -41.60
CA GLU A 17 0.85 21.39 -40.53
C GLU A 17 -0.31 21.85 -39.62
N ASP A 18 -1.43 22.21 -40.24
CA ASP A 18 -2.65 22.61 -39.46
C ASP A 18 -3.21 21.43 -38.64
N LYS A 19 -3.20 20.22 -39.21
CA LYS A 19 -3.62 19.01 -38.51
C LYS A 19 -2.71 18.69 -37.32
N LYS A 20 -1.40 18.75 -37.53
CA LYS A 20 -0.39 18.50 -36.48
C LYS A 20 -0.48 19.53 -35.36
N GLU A 21 -0.67 20.80 -35.66
CA GLU A 21 -0.85 21.85 -34.65
C GLU A 21 -2.14 21.66 -33.85
N THR A 22 -3.23 21.19 -34.49
CA THR A 22 -4.49 20.85 -33.81
C THR A 22 -4.33 19.65 -32.89
N GLU A 23 -3.61 18.60 -33.33
CA GLU A 23 -3.31 17.42 -32.51
C GLU A 23 -2.43 17.79 -31.29
N GLU A 24 -1.40 18.63 -31.50
CA GLU A 24 -0.54 19.09 -30.41
C GLU A 24 -1.30 19.95 -29.40
N HIS A 25 -2.17 20.86 -29.87
CA HIS A 25 -3.06 21.62 -28.99
C HIS A 25 -4.02 20.71 -28.22
N ASN A 26 -4.64 19.75 -28.86
CA ASN A 26 -5.54 18.80 -28.21
C ASN A 26 -4.82 17.94 -27.15
N PHE A 27 -3.59 17.51 -27.43
CA PHE A 27 -2.75 16.83 -26.48
C PHE A 27 -2.50 17.68 -25.23
N ASP A 28 -2.08 18.93 -25.39
CA ASP A 28 -1.80 19.86 -24.28
C ASP A 28 -3.03 20.12 -23.43
N VAL A 29 -4.20 20.33 -24.04
CA VAL A 29 -5.48 20.52 -23.34
C VAL A 29 -5.83 19.28 -22.53
N LEU A 30 -5.79 18.09 -23.14
CA LEU A 30 -6.12 16.83 -22.44
C LEU A 30 -5.15 16.52 -21.29
N LYS A 31 -3.86 16.76 -21.50
CA LYS A 31 -2.84 16.62 -20.45
C LYS A 31 -3.10 17.58 -19.28
N TYR A 32 -3.39 18.84 -19.58
CA TYR A 32 -3.71 19.85 -18.57
C TYR A 32 -4.97 19.48 -17.79
N ASP A 33 -6.06 19.14 -18.49
CA ASP A 33 -7.34 18.76 -17.88
C ASP A 33 -7.18 17.51 -16.98
N GLY A 34 -6.40 16.53 -17.43
CA GLY A 34 -6.08 15.35 -16.64
C GLY A 34 -5.32 15.69 -15.35
N LYS A 35 -4.32 16.57 -15.42
CA LYS A 35 -3.59 17.07 -14.24
C LYS A 35 -4.52 17.81 -13.27
N GLN A 36 -5.38 18.69 -13.77
CA GLN A 36 -6.34 19.44 -12.94
C GLN A 36 -7.34 18.50 -12.27
N ALA A 37 -7.83 17.49 -12.99
CA ALA A 37 -8.73 16.49 -12.45
C ALA A 37 -8.08 15.70 -11.31
N MET A 38 -6.80 15.34 -11.43
CA MET A 38 -6.04 14.70 -10.35
C MET A 38 -5.92 15.58 -9.11
N MET A 39 -5.66 16.89 -9.28
CA MET A 39 -5.59 17.85 -8.18
C MET A 39 -6.93 18.02 -7.46
N GLN A 40 -8.04 17.88 -8.20
CA GLN A 40 -9.41 17.94 -7.68
C GLN A 40 -9.91 16.60 -7.09
N GLY A 41 -9.10 15.54 -7.13
CA GLY A 41 -9.48 14.21 -6.65
C GLY A 41 -10.39 13.42 -7.61
N ASN A 42 -10.62 13.92 -8.84
CA ASN A 42 -11.43 13.22 -9.84
C ASN A 42 -10.57 12.27 -10.68
N ALA A 43 -10.25 11.10 -10.10
CA ALA A 43 -9.38 10.12 -10.74
C ALA A 43 -10.00 9.57 -12.05
N GLU A 44 -11.31 9.35 -12.10
CA GLU A 44 -12.00 8.83 -13.29
C GLU A 44 -11.86 9.76 -14.51
N TYR A 45 -12.10 11.05 -14.30
CA TYR A 45 -11.95 12.04 -15.38
C TYR A 45 -10.48 12.22 -15.78
N ALA A 46 -9.56 12.18 -14.79
CA ALA A 46 -8.12 12.21 -15.07
C ALA A 46 -7.68 11.05 -15.97
N VAL A 47 -8.10 9.82 -15.65
CA VAL A 47 -7.80 8.63 -16.47
C VAL A 47 -8.31 8.81 -17.91
N LYS A 48 -9.55 9.29 -18.09
CA LYS A 48 -10.12 9.54 -19.44
C LYS A 48 -9.28 10.54 -20.23
N CYS A 49 -8.99 11.71 -19.65
CA CYS A 49 -8.21 12.76 -20.33
C CYS A 49 -6.80 12.28 -20.67
N LEU A 50 -6.07 11.70 -19.69
CA LEU A 50 -4.68 11.28 -19.88
C LEU A 50 -4.56 10.09 -20.85
N THR A 51 -5.52 9.16 -20.83
CA THR A 51 -5.58 8.07 -21.82
C THR A 51 -5.78 8.61 -23.24
N HIS A 52 -6.64 9.62 -23.41
CA HIS A 52 -6.83 10.24 -24.72
C HIS A 52 -5.60 11.05 -25.15
N ALA A 53 -4.93 11.75 -24.24
CA ALA A 53 -3.67 12.43 -24.53
C ALA A 53 -2.62 11.45 -25.05
N LEU A 54 -2.44 10.28 -24.41
CA LEU A 54 -1.47 9.26 -24.82
C LEU A 54 -1.80 8.60 -26.18
N LYS A 55 -3.07 8.66 -26.63
CA LYS A 55 -3.42 8.23 -28.00
C LYS A 55 -2.92 9.20 -29.07
N ILE A 56 -2.78 10.48 -28.73
CA ILE A 56 -2.27 11.50 -29.63
C ILE A 56 -0.73 11.49 -29.64
N LYS A 57 -0.14 11.45 -28.45
CA LYS A 57 1.31 11.49 -28.29
C LYS A 57 1.74 10.61 -27.11
N ASP A 58 2.67 9.70 -27.35
CA ASP A 58 3.32 8.97 -26.27
C ASP A 58 4.29 9.89 -25.53
N ASP A 59 3.91 10.28 -24.31
CA ASP A 59 4.62 11.26 -23.48
C ASP A 59 4.85 10.68 -22.09
N PRO A 60 6.12 10.56 -21.65
CA PRO A 60 6.44 9.96 -20.35
C PRO A 60 5.77 10.67 -19.18
N GLU A 61 5.71 12.01 -19.19
CA GLU A 61 5.05 12.77 -18.11
C GLU A 61 3.55 12.49 -18.03
N THR A 62 2.88 12.43 -19.20
CA THR A 62 1.45 12.07 -19.27
C THR A 62 1.22 10.64 -18.79
N ARG A 63 2.13 9.72 -19.12
CA ARG A 63 2.10 8.33 -18.68
C ARG A 63 2.29 8.23 -17.17
N ASP A 64 3.16 9.07 -16.61
CA ASP A 64 3.37 9.16 -15.17
C ASP A 64 2.09 9.61 -14.44
N TYR A 65 1.44 10.69 -14.91
CA TYR A 65 0.15 11.12 -14.34
C TYR A 65 -0.94 10.07 -14.49
N LEU A 66 -1.00 9.37 -15.63
CA LEU A 66 -1.99 8.31 -15.83
C LEU A 66 -1.77 7.15 -14.85
N SER A 67 -0.53 6.71 -14.63
CA SER A 67 -0.24 5.67 -13.64
C SER A 67 -0.71 6.06 -12.24
N GLN A 68 -0.50 7.30 -11.83
CA GLN A 68 -0.97 7.82 -10.55
C GLN A 68 -2.50 7.91 -10.46
N ALA A 69 -3.17 8.32 -11.54
CA ALA A 69 -4.62 8.39 -11.61
C ALA A 69 -5.25 6.97 -11.51
N LEU A 70 -4.67 6.00 -12.19
CA LEU A 70 -5.08 4.59 -12.16
C LEU A 70 -4.90 3.97 -10.76
N ILE A 71 -3.79 4.27 -10.06
CA ILE A 71 -3.60 3.84 -8.67
C ILE A 71 -4.73 4.39 -7.77
N ARG A 72 -5.06 5.68 -7.91
CA ARG A 72 -6.15 6.30 -7.13
C ARG A 72 -7.53 5.74 -7.46
N GLN A 73 -7.72 5.27 -8.68
CA GLN A 73 -8.97 4.64 -9.14
C GLN A 73 -9.05 3.16 -8.71
N GLY A 74 -7.94 2.56 -8.29
CA GLY A 74 -7.84 1.14 -7.94
C GLY A 74 -7.54 0.22 -9.12
N ASP A 75 -7.30 0.75 -10.32
CA ASP A 75 -6.89 -0.04 -11.50
C ASP A 75 -5.37 -0.30 -11.45
N LEU A 76 -5.00 -1.17 -10.52
CA LEU A 76 -3.58 -1.42 -10.19
C LEU A 76 -2.84 -2.12 -11.32
N LEU A 77 -3.52 -3.01 -12.06
CA LEU A 77 -2.90 -3.73 -13.18
C LEU A 77 -2.50 -2.77 -14.30
N MET A 78 -3.43 -1.91 -14.72
CA MET A 78 -3.15 -0.91 -15.74
C MET A 78 -2.09 0.10 -15.27
N ALA A 79 -2.13 0.48 -13.99
CA ALA A 79 -1.09 1.35 -13.40
C ALA A 79 0.29 0.71 -13.51
N TYR A 80 0.41 -0.57 -13.19
CA TYR A 80 1.66 -1.32 -13.26
C TYR A 80 2.19 -1.39 -14.71
N GLU A 81 1.33 -1.67 -15.69
CA GLU A 81 1.70 -1.68 -17.11
C GLU A 81 2.23 -0.33 -17.59
N HIS A 82 1.61 0.78 -17.17
CA HIS A 82 2.10 2.12 -17.50
C HIS A 82 3.44 2.43 -16.84
N LEU A 83 3.65 1.98 -15.59
CA LEU A 83 4.94 2.10 -14.90
C LEU A 83 6.03 1.27 -15.57
N GLN A 84 5.71 0.05 -16.08
CA GLN A 84 6.66 -0.75 -16.84
C GLN A 84 7.14 -0.02 -18.10
N LYS A 85 6.23 0.60 -18.86
CA LYS A 85 6.58 1.40 -20.02
C LYS A 85 7.41 2.63 -19.68
N LEU A 86 7.17 3.24 -18.51
CA LEU A 86 8.03 4.32 -18.01
C LEU A 86 9.42 3.82 -17.68
N ALA A 87 9.55 2.67 -17.04
CA ALA A 87 10.84 2.07 -16.72
C ALA A 87 11.67 1.70 -17.97
N GLU A 88 11.01 1.40 -19.10
CA GLU A 88 11.70 1.20 -20.38
C GLU A 88 12.30 2.49 -20.94
N THR A 89 11.63 3.63 -20.71
CA THR A 89 12.10 4.95 -21.19
C THR A 89 13.06 5.63 -20.23
N GLU A 90 12.94 5.34 -18.93
CA GLU A 90 13.74 5.93 -17.87
C GLU A 90 14.32 4.83 -16.94
N PRO A 91 15.22 3.97 -17.43
CA PRO A 91 15.70 2.79 -16.71
C PRO A 91 16.51 3.13 -15.46
N ASP A 92 17.06 4.34 -15.35
CA ASP A 92 17.86 4.80 -14.21
C ASP A 92 17.00 5.58 -13.18
N ASN A 93 15.68 5.64 -13.37
CA ASN A 93 14.78 6.32 -12.44
C ASN A 93 14.28 5.37 -11.35
N VAL A 94 15.01 5.30 -10.24
CA VAL A 94 14.68 4.43 -9.09
C VAL A 94 13.25 4.63 -8.57
N LYS A 95 12.69 5.85 -8.67
CA LYS A 95 11.33 6.16 -8.18
C LYS A 95 10.25 5.41 -8.94
N ILE A 96 10.47 5.10 -10.22
CA ILE A 96 9.53 4.31 -11.02
C ILE A 96 9.46 2.88 -10.46
N TYR A 97 10.60 2.25 -10.20
CA TYR A 97 10.66 0.90 -9.65
C TYR A 97 10.08 0.82 -8.23
N ILE A 98 10.32 1.83 -7.39
CA ILE A 98 9.70 1.91 -6.06
C ILE A 98 8.17 1.98 -6.18
N ARG A 99 7.64 2.77 -7.13
CA ARG A 99 6.18 2.79 -7.37
C ARG A 99 5.65 1.47 -7.92
N MET A 100 6.42 0.82 -8.81
CA MET A 100 6.08 -0.54 -9.27
C MET A 100 6.02 -1.52 -8.10
N ALA A 101 6.98 -1.49 -7.18
CA ALA A 101 6.98 -2.33 -5.99
C ALA A 101 5.76 -2.06 -5.09
N ASN A 102 5.42 -0.78 -4.87
CA ASN A 102 4.24 -0.43 -4.07
C ASN A 102 2.92 -0.86 -4.74
N VAL A 103 2.80 -0.72 -6.06
CA VAL A 103 1.60 -1.20 -6.79
C VAL A 103 1.53 -2.73 -6.76
N ALA A 104 2.65 -3.42 -6.92
CA ALA A 104 2.71 -4.87 -6.82
C ALA A 104 2.34 -5.37 -5.40
N TYR A 105 2.77 -4.64 -4.35
CA TYR A 105 2.34 -4.91 -2.97
C TYR A 105 0.81 -4.78 -2.81
N MET A 106 0.21 -3.70 -3.36
CA MET A 106 -1.25 -3.51 -3.33
C MET A 106 -2.01 -4.60 -4.10
N MET A 107 -1.38 -5.22 -5.12
CA MET A 107 -1.93 -6.36 -5.86
C MET A 107 -1.65 -7.71 -5.19
N GLU A 108 -0.91 -7.72 -4.07
CA GLU A 108 -0.38 -8.93 -3.42
C GLU A 108 0.48 -9.80 -4.35
N ASP A 109 1.03 -9.20 -5.43
CA ASP A 109 1.98 -9.86 -6.32
C ASP A 109 3.41 -9.65 -5.82
N TYR A 110 3.78 -10.46 -4.85
CA TYR A 110 5.09 -10.38 -4.21
C TYR A 110 6.25 -10.76 -5.14
N ASN A 111 5.99 -11.52 -6.21
CA ASN A 111 6.99 -11.79 -7.25
C ASN A 111 7.27 -10.53 -8.08
N ALA A 112 6.23 -9.85 -8.53
CA ALA A 112 6.38 -8.57 -9.23
C ALA A 112 7.03 -7.51 -8.33
N MET A 113 6.68 -7.48 -7.03
CA MET A 113 7.27 -6.59 -6.03
C MET A 113 8.77 -6.85 -5.88
N SER A 114 9.18 -8.11 -5.69
CA SER A 114 10.60 -8.53 -5.60
C SER A 114 11.39 -8.09 -6.84
N ASN A 115 10.88 -8.40 -8.03
CA ASN A 115 11.49 -7.99 -9.30
C ASN A 115 11.69 -6.47 -9.42
N ALA A 116 10.68 -5.69 -9.02
CA ALA A 116 10.76 -4.23 -9.04
C ALA A 116 11.83 -3.71 -8.07
N CYS A 117 11.89 -4.28 -6.85
CA CYS A 117 12.92 -3.95 -5.87
C CYS A 117 14.33 -4.30 -6.36
N GLU A 118 14.52 -5.47 -6.98
CA GLU A 118 15.80 -5.87 -7.55
C GLU A 118 16.28 -4.88 -8.63
N LYS A 119 15.39 -4.46 -9.52
CA LYS A 119 15.71 -3.43 -10.53
C LYS A 119 16.04 -2.09 -9.89
N ALA A 120 15.30 -1.68 -8.86
CA ALA A 120 15.60 -0.48 -8.10
C ALA A 120 17.00 -0.53 -7.45
N MET A 121 17.39 -1.68 -6.89
CA MET A 121 18.71 -1.90 -6.29
C MET A 121 19.86 -1.88 -7.29
N LEU A 122 19.62 -2.17 -8.56
CA LEU A 122 20.64 -1.98 -9.61
C LEU A 122 20.93 -0.50 -9.86
N VAL A 123 19.95 0.39 -9.62
CA VAL A 123 20.09 1.84 -9.78
C VAL A 123 20.67 2.47 -8.50
N ASP A 124 20.08 2.15 -7.34
CA ASP A 124 20.54 2.64 -6.04
C ASP A 124 20.37 1.55 -4.99
N LYS A 125 21.49 1.03 -4.50
CA LYS A 125 21.53 -0.10 -3.57
C LYS A 125 21.54 0.31 -2.08
N ASP A 126 21.66 1.60 -1.78
CA ASP A 126 21.91 2.09 -0.42
C ASP A 126 20.72 2.91 0.13
N MET A 127 19.50 2.55 -0.31
CA MET A 127 18.25 3.13 0.16
C MET A 127 17.61 2.24 1.25
N PRO A 128 17.48 2.71 2.51
CA PRO A 128 16.86 1.91 3.57
C PRO A 128 15.39 1.56 3.26
N GLU A 129 14.63 2.48 2.64
CA GLU A 129 13.25 2.24 2.23
C GLU A 129 13.13 1.12 1.20
N LEU A 130 14.08 1.01 0.30
CA LEU A 130 14.10 -0.05 -0.71
C LEU A 130 14.39 -1.41 -0.09
N MET A 131 15.31 -1.46 0.90
CA MET A 131 15.56 -2.69 1.65
C MET A 131 14.32 -3.14 2.42
N TYR A 132 13.59 -2.20 3.01
CA TYR A 132 12.33 -2.46 3.70
C TYR A 132 11.25 -3.00 2.75
N LEU A 133 11.07 -2.38 1.58
CA LEU A 133 10.12 -2.87 0.56
C LEU A 133 10.49 -4.28 0.07
N TYR A 134 11.77 -4.54 -0.14
CA TYR A 134 12.22 -5.88 -0.56
C TYR A 134 11.98 -6.92 0.53
N ALA A 135 12.17 -6.55 1.80
CA ALA A 135 11.85 -7.43 2.93
C ALA A 135 10.34 -7.77 2.98
N GLN A 136 9.46 -6.80 2.73
CA GLN A 136 8.02 -7.05 2.64
C GLN A 136 7.70 -8.05 1.50
N ALA A 137 8.37 -7.93 0.34
CA ALA A 137 8.21 -8.90 -0.74
C ALA A 137 8.67 -10.31 -0.31
N CYS A 138 9.81 -10.41 0.38
CA CYS A 138 10.32 -11.67 0.93
C CYS A 138 9.35 -12.31 1.93
N ILE A 139 8.73 -11.50 2.82
CA ILE A 139 7.71 -11.98 3.77
C ILE A 139 6.50 -12.55 3.01
N GLY A 140 6.00 -11.84 2.01
CA GLY A 140 4.89 -12.31 1.17
C GLY A 140 5.23 -13.61 0.42
N LEU A 141 6.49 -13.81 0.05
CA LEU A 141 7.01 -15.04 -0.57
C LEU A 141 7.37 -16.14 0.48
N LYS A 142 7.16 -15.88 1.78
CA LYS A 142 7.51 -16.75 2.90
C LYS A 142 9.01 -17.04 3.02
N ASP A 143 9.83 -16.11 2.61
CA ASP A 143 11.29 -16.14 2.73
C ASP A 143 11.75 -15.25 3.89
N SER A 144 11.46 -15.68 5.10
CA SER A 144 11.79 -14.95 6.34
C SER A 144 13.30 -14.69 6.46
N SER A 145 14.14 -15.59 5.97
CA SER A 145 15.60 -15.44 6.08
C SER A 145 16.11 -14.22 5.29
N ASN A 146 15.66 -14.08 4.04
CA ASN A 146 16.00 -12.92 3.24
C ASN A 146 15.32 -11.64 3.76
N ALA A 147 14.08 -11.75 4.27
CA ALA A 147 13.40 -10.61 4.90
C ALA A 147 14.21 -10.03 6.07
N VAL A 148 14.64 -10.87 7.01
CA VAL A 148 15.48 -10.46 8.16
C VAL A 148 16.80 -9.85 7.69
N ALA A 149 17.45 -10.45 6.68
CA ALA A 149 18.70 -9.91 6.13
C ALA A 149 18.50 -8.50 5.53
N MET A 150 17.42 -8.27 4.79
CA MET A 150 17.12 -6.97 4.19
C MET A 150 16.72 -5.93 5.25
N LEU A 151 15.93 -6.30 6.26
CA LEU A 151 15.59 -5.41 7.37
C LEU A 151 16.83 -5.04 8.18
N THR A 152 17.73 -5.98 8.41
CA THR A 152 19.01 -5.70 9.06
C THR A 152 19.84 -4.71 8.23
N LYS A 153 19.85 -4.85 6.90
CA LYS A 153 20.52 -3.88 6.02
C LYS A 153 19.85 -2.51 6.06
N ALA A 154 18.50 -2.44 6.08
CA ALA A 154 17.75 -1.20 6.22
C ALA A 154 18.12 -0.46 7.52
N ILE A 155 18.17 -1.18 8.64
CA ILE A 155 18.58 -0.67 9.97
C ILE A 155 20.02 -0.17 9.96
N ASN A 156 20.95 -0.92 9.34
CA ASN A 156 22.34 -0.49 9.24
C ASN A 156 22.52 0.78 8.40
N LEU A 157 21.64 1.02 7.43
CA LEU A 157 21.62 2.24 6.62
C LEU A 157 20.94 3.40 7.34
N ARG A 158 19.97 3.10 8.22
CA ARG A 158 19.25 4.09 9.02
C ARG A 158 18.92 3.50 10.40
N GLU A 159 19.76 3.82 11.38
CA GLU A 159 19.71 3.24 12.73
C GLU A 159 18.43 3.57 13.52
N ASP A 160 17.71 4.62 13.14
CA ASP A 160 16.43 5.05 13.74
C ASP A 160 15.19 4.60 12.96
N TYR A 161 15.34 3.57 12.09
CA TYR A 161 14.21 3.09 11.27
C TYR A 161 13.26 2.17 12.07
N GLY A 162 12.37 2.77 12.86
CA GLY A 162 11.42 2.05 13.73
C GLY A 162 10.60 0.99 13.02
N ASP A 163 10.07 1.30 11.82
CA ASP A 163 9.28 0.33 11.03
C ASP A 163 10.10 -0.91 10.65
N ALA A 164 11.39 -0.75 10.39
CA ALA A 164 12.26 -1.88 10.07
C ALA A 164 12.54 -2.77 11.29
N TYR A 165 12.70 -2.18 12.46
CA TYR A 165 12.80 -2.95 13.72
C TYR A 165 11.49 -3.67 14.02
N LEU A 166 10.33 -3.01 13.86
CA LEU A 166 9.03 -3.61 14.11
C LEU A 166 8.82 -4.84 13.20
N LEU A 167 8.99 -4.65 11.89
CA LEU A 167 8.80 -5.73 10.93
C LEU A 167 9.82 -6.87 11.10
N ARG A 168 11.08 -6.56 11.50
CA ARG A 168 12.08 -7.57 11.79
C ARG A 168 11.75 -8.35 13.05
N GLY A 169 11.34 -7.67 14.11
CA GLY A 169 10.90 -8.29 15.35
C GLY A 169 9.70 -9.22 15.14
N GLU A 170 8.70 -8.79 14.37
CA GLU A 170 7.55 -9.63 14.00
C GLU A 170 7.97 -10.86 13.19
N THR A 171 8.86 -10.69 12.22
CA THR A 171 9.37 -11.79 11.38
C THR A 171 10.18 -12.79 12.22
N LEU A 172 11.04 -12.29 13.12
CA LEU A 172 11.85 -13.12 14.01
C LEU A 172 10.97 -13.86 15.01
N LEU A 173 9.94 -13.21 15.56
CA LEU A 173 8.98 -13.83 16.46
C LEU A 173 8.22 -14.96 15.76
N ALA A 174 7.75 -14.73 14.55
CA ALA A 174 7.06 -15.74 13.73
C ALA A 174 7.95 -16.95 13.41
N ASP A 175 9.26 -16.72 13.25
CA ASP A 175 10.27 -17.79 13.05
C ASP A 175 10.68 -18.48 14.36
N GLY A 176 10.15 -18.05 15.53
CA GLY A 176 10.53 -18.60 16.83
C GLY A 176 11.90 -18.15 17.34
N LYS A 177 12.52 -17.15 16.74
CA LYS A 177 13.82 -16.59 17.14
C LYS A 177 13.60 -15.54 18.23
N LEU A 178 13.17 -16.01 19.42
CA LEU A 178 12.68 -15.16 20.49
C LEU A 178 13.74 -14.21 21.08
N ASP A 179 15.01 -14.62 21.11
CA ASP A 179 16.07 -13.78 21.67
C ASP A 179 16.41 -12.62 20.71
N ASP A 180 16.50 -12.90 19.40
CA ASP A 180 16.75 -11.88 18.40
C ASP A 180 15.54 -10.89 18.31
N ALA A 181 14.31 -11.42 18.39
CA ALA A 181 13.12 -10.57 18.46
C ALA A 181 13.08 -9.67 19.70
N ALA A 182 13.62 -10.16 20.84
CA ALA A 182 13.67 -9.39 22.06
C ALA A 182 14.62 -8.19 21.99
N GLU A 183 15.69 -8.27 21.20
CA GLU A 183 16.59 -7.13 20.96
C GLU A 183 15.84 -6.00 20.22
N ASP A 184 15.07 -6.35 19.19
CA ASP A 184 14.27 -5.38 18.45
C ASP A 184 13.16 -4.78 19.31
N VAL A 185 12.45 -5.62 20.07
CA VAL A 185 11.40 -5.17 21.00
C VAL A 185 11.98 -4.23 22.07
N ALA A 186 13.14 -4.54 22.63
CA ALA A 186 13.77 -3.68 23.64
C ALA A 186 14.10 -2.29 23.05
N TRP A 187 14.64 -2.25 21.82
CA TRP A 187 14.94 -0.99 21.13
C TRP A 187 13.67 -0.17 20.85
N LEU A 188 12.58 -0.83 20.44
CA LEU A 188 11.28 -0.21 20.19
C LEU A 188 10.63 0.31 21.47
N MET A 189 10.61 -0.49 22.53
CA MET A 189 10.03 -0.12 23.83
C MET A 189 10.72 1.07 24.48
N GLU A 190 12.02 1.23 24.27
CA GLU A 190 12.75 2.40 24.76
C GLU A 190 12.27 3.72 24.10
N ARG A 191 11.78 3.66 22.85
CA ARG A 191 11.48 4.83 22.01
C ARG A 191 10.00 5.04 21.72
N TYR A 192 9.23 3.95 21.67
CA TYR A 192 7.86 3.92 21.18
C TYR A 192 6.92 3.11 22.09
N SER A 193 7.16 3.15 23.41
CA SER A 193 6.41 2.36 24.40
C SER A 193 4.90 2.67 24.49
N GLU A 194 4.45 3.77 23.88
CA GLU A 194 3.04 4.16 23.82
C GLU A 194 2.39 3.89 22.45
N THR A 195 3.04 3.09 21.61
CA THR A 195 2.54 2.72 20.28
C THR A 195 1.88 1.35 20.35
N GLU A 196 0.66 1.24 19.81
CA GLU A 196 -0.12 -0.01 19.86
C GLU A 196 0.64 -1.18 19.25
N GLU A 197 1.22 -1.01 18.07
CA GLU A 197 1.94 -2.05 17.34
C GLU A 197 3.15 -2.57 18.13
N VAL A 198 3.87 -1.66 18.80
CA VAL A 198 5.04 -2.02 19.62
C VAL A 198 4.61 -2.78 20.87
N LEU A 199 3.57 -2.33 21.54
CA LEU A 199 3.00 -3.05 22.70
C LEU A 199 2.46 -4.42 22.29
N MET A 200 1.77 -4.52 21.14
CA MET A 200 1.30 -5.80 20.62
C MET A 200 2.44 -6.77 20.33
N LEU A 201 3.53 -6.31 19.70
CA LEU A 201 4.71 -7.14 19.48
C LEU A 201 5.34 -7.58 20.81
N ASN A 202 5.48 -6.66 21.78
CA ASN A 202 6.01 -6.99 23.11
C ASN A 202 5.14 -8.04 23.82
N GLY A 203 3.82 -7.86 23.85
CA GLY A 203 2.91 -8.82 24.48
C GLY A 203 2.97 -10.20 23.83
N ARG A 204 3.04 -10.27 22.50
CA ARG A 204 3.21 -11.53 21.77
C ARG A 204 4.55 -12.19 22.08
N LEU A 205 5.63 -11.42 22.21
CA LEU A 205 6.94 -11.95 22.61
C LEU A 205 6.92 -12.49 24.04
N GLU A 206 6.33 -11.78 25.00
CA GLU A 206 6.19 -12.22 26.39
C GLU A 206 5.39 -13.53 26.46
N LYS A 207 4.29 -13.62 25.73
CA LYS A 207 3.48 -14.84 25.60
C LYS A 207 4.30 -16.00 25.03
N ALA A 208 5.04 -15.75 23.94
CA ALA A 208 5.90 -16.78 23.30
C ALA A 208 7.04 -17.25 24.20
N LYS A 209 7.53 -16.39 25.10
CA LYS A 209 8.51 -16.75 26.15
C LYS A 209 7.88 -17.47 27.35
N GLY A 210 6.55 -17.61 27.38
CA GLY A 210 5.81 -18.28 28.47
C GLY A 210 5.51 -17.37 29.66
N ASP A 211 5.74 -16.08 29.57
CA ASP A 211 5.41 -15.09 30.60
C ASP A 211 3.99 -14.55 30.40
N SER A 212 3.00 -15.40 30.68
CA SER A 212 1.58 -15.08 30.48
C SER A 212 1.11 -13.90 31.32
N ASP A 213 1.72 -13.70 32.50
CA ASP A 213 1.30 -12.61 33.42
C ASP A 213 1.73 -11.25 32.84
N ARG A 214 2.96 -11.15 32.30
CA ARG A 214 3.40 -9.93 31.63
C ARG A 214 2.63 -9.70 30.35
N ALA A 215 2.48 -10.72 29.51
CA ALA A 215 1.70 -10.61 28.28
C ALA A 215 0.29 -10.10 28.54
N MET A 216 -0.38 -10.61 29.59
CA MET A 216 -1.70 -10.14 30.03
C MET A 216 -1.68 -8.66 30.42
N ALA A 217 -0.67 -8.22 31.19
CA ALA A 217 -0.53 -6.82 31.58
C ALA A 217 -0.30 -5.92 30.34
N THR A 218 0.54 -6.36 29.41
CA THR A 218 0.82 -5.64 28.16
C THR A 218 -0.42 -5.51 27.29
N PHE A 219 -1.21 -6.59 27.09
CA PHE A 219 -2.45 -6.51 26.32
C PHE A 219 -3.52 -5.66 27.01
N ASN A 220 -3.54 -5.61 28.35
CA ASN A 220 -4.39 -4.67 29.08
C ASN A 220 -3.99 -3.22 28.76
N SER A 221 -2.68 -2.91 28.71
CA SER A 221 -2.21 -1.57 28.33
C SER A 221 -2.58 -1.21 26.89
N VAL A 222 -2.54 -2.19 25.95
CA VAL A 222 -3.04 -1.96 24.58
C VAL A 222 -4.52 -1.61 24.60
N ILE A 223 -5.34 -2.33 25.35
CA ILE A 223 -6.79 -2.09 25.43
C ILE A 223 -7.11 -0.75 26.12
N GLU A 224 -6.29 -0.33 27.08
CA GLU A 224 -6.40 1.01 27.67
C GLU A 224 -6.07 2.12 26.67
N LEU A 225 -5.04 1.90 25.83
CA LEU A 225 -4.65 2.83 24.76
C LEU A 225 -5.67 2.86 23.63
N ASN A 226 -6.11 1.69 23.17
CA ASN A 226 -7.09 1.52 22.10
C ASN A 226 -8.18 0.51 22.52
N PRO A 227 -9.31 0.97 23.07
CA PRO A 227 -10.42 0.10 23.47
C PRO A 227 -11.09 -0.68 22.32
N PHE A 228 -10.70 -0.42 21.05
CA PHE A 228 -11.20 -1.10 19.87
C PHE A 228 -10.18 -2.06 19.24
N SER A 229 -9.07 -2.34 19.92
CA SER A 229 -8.04 -3.28 19.44
C SER A 229 -8.53 -4.73 19.53
N ILE A 230 -9.15 -5.22 18.46
CA ILE A 230 -9.65 -6.60 18.34
C ILE A 230 -8.54 -7.62 18.62
N ASP A 231 -7.33 -7.35 18.11
CA ASP A 231 -6.20 -8.26 18.28
C ASP A 231 -5.73 -8.36 19.72
N ALA A 232 -5.75 -7.25 20.49
CA ALA A 232 -5.41 -7.27 21.91
C ALA A 232 -6.42 -8.08 22.72
N TYR A 233 -7.71 -7.92 22.45
CA TYR A 233 -8.74 -8.76 23.09
C TYR A 233 -8.57 -10.23 22.74
N ARG A 234 -8.25 -10.55 21.47
CA ARG A 234 -8.04 -11.94 21.00
C ARG A 234 -6.85 -12.59 21.70
N GLU A 235 -5.71 -11.89 21.78
CA GLU A 235 -4.52 -12.40 22.47
C GLU A 235 -4.78 -12.58 23.97
N ARG A 236 -5.48 -11.64 24.61
CA ARG A 236 -5.84 -11.72 26.02
C ARG A 236 -6.83 -12.86 26.31
N ALA A 237 -7.84 -13.02 25.46
CA ALA A 237 -8.80 -14.12 25.56
C ALA A 237 -8.11 -15.48 25.45
N ALA A 238 -7.12 -15.62 24.56
CA ALA A 238 -6.35 -16.85 24.43
C ALA A 238 -5.59 -17.19 25.72
N ILE A 239 -4.94 -16.20 26.34
CA ILE A 239 -4.22 -16.41 27.62
C ILE A 239 -5.20 -16.79 28.74
N LYS A 240 -6.34 -16.11 28.88
CA LYS A 240 -7.37 -16.43 29.87
C LYS A 240 -7.86 -17.87 29.72
N LEU A 241 -8.10 -18.30 28.48
CA LEU A 241 -8.52 -19.67 28.19
C LEU A 241 -7.47 -20.70 28.61
N GLU A 242 -6.19 -20.45 28.33
CA GLU A 242 -5.05 -21.28 28.73
C GLU A 242 -4.93 -21.39 30.27
N GLN A 243 -5.24 -20.30 30.97
CA GLN A 243 -5.27 -20.25 32.44
C GLN A 243 -6.55 -20.85 33.08
N GLY A 244 -7.53 -21.25 32.26
CA GLY A 244 -8.78 -21.84 32.69
C GLY A 244 -9.87 -20.81 33.05
N ASP A 245 -9.61 -19.53 32.84
CA ASP A 245 -10.59 -18.44 33.02
C ASP A 245 -11.53 -18.35 31.81
N LYS A 246 -12.54 -19.23 31.80
CA LYS A 246 -13.51 -19.28 30.70
C LYS A 246 -14.42 -18.06 30.68
N GLU A 247 -14.79 -17.53 31.84
CA GLU A 247 -15.68 -16.38 31.97
C GLU A 247 -15.01 -15.15 31.38
N GLY A 248 -13.76 -14.88 31.75
CA GLY A 248 -13.01 -13.77 31.20
C GLY A 248 -12.69 -13.93 29.70
N HIS A 249 -12.47 -15.18 29.21
CA HIS A 249 -12.39 -15.46 27.80
C HIS A 249 -13.67 -15.06 27.06
N ASP A 250 -14.82 -15.52 27.54
CA ASP A 250 -16.12 -15.26 26.91
C ASP A 250 -16.48 -13.76 26.91
N GLU A 251 -16.08 -13.02 27.94
CA GLU A 251 -16.22 -11.57 28.00
C GLU A 251 -15.42 -10.88 26.88
N ASP A 252 -14.14 -11.26 26.68
CA ASP A 252 -13.30 -10.69 25.63
C ASP A 252 -13.82 -11.06 24.23
N MET A 253 -14.27 -12.31 24.03
CA MET A 253 -14.88 -12.74 22.78
C MET A 253 -16.16 -11.99 22.45
N LYS A 254 -16.98 -11.67 23.47
CA LYS A 254 -18.16 -10.83 23.30
C LYS A 254 -17.78 -9.41 22.88
N LYS A 255 -16.71 -8.84 23.45
CA LYS A 255 -16.20 -7.53 23.02
C LYS A 255 -15.76 -7.54 21.56
N ILE A 256 -15.06 -8.58 21.11
CA ILE A 256 -14.68 -8.75 19.70
C ILE A 256 -15.93 -8.79 18.82
N GLN A 257 -16.95 -9.55 19.20
CA GLN A 257 -18.20 -9.64 18.43
C GLN A 257 -18.94 -8.29 18.36
N GLU A 258 -18.98 -7.53 19.47
CA GLU A 258 -19.58 -6.19 19.49
C GLU A 258 -18.87 -5.19 18.55
N MET A 259 -17.55 -5.36 18.33
CA MET A 259 -16.72 -4.50 17.45
C MET A 259 -16.68 -4.98 16.00
N THR A 260 -17.00 -6.24 15.75
CA THR A 260 -17.03 -6.81 14.40
C THR A 260 -18.47 -6.72 13.90
N PRO A 261 -18.81 -5.87 12.92
CA PRO A 261 -20.14 -5.88 12.32
C PRO A 261 -20.39 -7.29 11.79
N GLU A 262 -21.50 -7.91 12.17
CA GLU A 262 -21.98 -9.08 11.45
C GLU A 262 -22.11 -8.66 9.99
N ASN A 263 -21.49 -9.40 9.08
CA ASN A 263 -21.69 -9.20 7.65
C ASN A 263 -23.15 -9.58 7.35
N ASP A 264 -24.04 -8.60 7.46
CA ASP A 264 -25.45 -8.68 7.10
C ASP A 264 -25.66 -8.87 5.58
N GLU A 265 -24.61 -9.18 4.78
CA GLU A 265 -24.75 -9.39 3.34
C GLU A 265 -25.69 -10.58 3.03
N GLU A 266 -25.62 -11.68 3.78
CA GLU A 266 -26.56 -12.80 3.66
C GLU A 266 -27.98 -12.40 4.11
N ASP A 267 -28.10 -11.60 5.18
CA ASP A 267 -29.40 -11.14 5.69
C ASP A 267 -30.02 -10.05 4.80
N ILE A 268 -29.19 -9.21 4.18
CA ILE A 268 -29.65 -8.21 3.18
C ILE A 268 -30.09 -8.90 1.88
N GLU A 269 -29.34 -9.89 1.38
CA GLU A 269 -29.76 -10.68 0.21
C GLU A 269 -31.05 -11.46 0.48
N GLU A 270 -31.19 -12.08 1.65
CA GLU A 270 -32.39 -12.82 2.02
C GLU A 270 -33.60 -11.91 2.25
N LYS A 271 -33.42 -10.77 2.92
CA LYS A 271 -34.46 -9.72 3.07
C LYS A 271 -34.85 -9.11 1.73
N THR A 272 -33.88 -8.86 0.85
CA THR A 272 -34.16 -8.37 -0.52
C THR A 272 -34.88 -9.42 -1.35
N ARG A 273 -34.53 -10.70 -1.23
CA ARG A 273 -35.17 -11.81 -1.92
C ARG A 273 -36.61 -12.05 -1.40
N GLN A 274 -36.82 -11.90 -0.08
CA GLN A 274 -38.17 -11.99 0.54
C GLN A 274 -39.04 -10.79 0.14
N ALA A 275 -38.48 -9.57 0.14
CA ALA A 275 -39.20 -8.37 -0.30
C ALA A 275 -39.61 -8.48 -1.79
N TYR A 276 -38.74 -9.03 -2.64
CA TYR A 276 -39.04 -9.26 -4.05
C TYR A 276 -40.14 -10.33 -4.26
N LYS A 277 -40.15 -11.42 -3.46
CA LYS A 277 -41.22 -12.44 -3.46
C LYS A 277 -42.55 -11.87 -3.01
N ASN A 278 -42.52 -10.97 -2.00
CA ASN A 278 -43.73 -10.36 -1.45
C ASN A 278 -44.30 -9.22 -2.32
N SER A 279 -43.50 -8.65 -3.22
CA SER A 279 -43.90 -7.57 -4.12
C SER A 279 -44.36 -8.03 -5.52
N ASN A 280 -44.30 -9.33 -5.81
CA ASN A 280 -44.71 -9.87 -7.10
C ASN A 280 -46.12 -10.49 -7.00
N PRO A 281 -47.22 -9.76 -7.40
CA PRO A 281 -48.58 -10.22 -7.28
C PRO A 281 -48.99 -11.29 -8.34
N PHE A 282 -48.04 -11.76 -9.18
CA PHE A 282 -48.24 -12.70 -10.27
C PHE A 282 -47.27 -13.91 -10.24
N GLY A 283 -46.69 -14.26 -9.09
CA GLY A 283 -45.79 -15.40 -8.92
C GLY A 283 -46.48 -16.67 -8.48
#